data_39f3564aae244aae784354239737a9c5
#
_entry.id   39f3564aae244aae784354239737a9c5
#
_cell.length_a   1.000
_cell.length_b   1.000
_cell.length_c   1.000
_cell.angle_alpha   90.00
_cell.angle_beta   90.00
_cell.angle_gamma   90.00
#
_symmetry.space_group_name_H-M   'P 1'
#
loop_
_entity.id
_entity.type
_entity.pdbx_description
1 polymer ?
#
loop_
_entity_poly.entity_id
_entity_poly.type
_entity_poly.pdbx_seq_one_letter_code
_entity_poly.pdbx_strand_id
1 'polypeptide(L)'
;MKRFATLSYCLLACATLGAAAETAQQRGRRVVDEALAALGGPRFLAMEDRVESGRAYSFYREQLEGLSIAKIYTRYLTPEAGKISVRERQNFDKDEKYGVLFNESGAWEITYRGARPLDQKRVDTFRDGTLRNVFYILRQRMKEPGMDFFSRGADLWENRPVEIVDITDAAGLTTTVYFSAQDKLPVRQLLKRRNQDYKDFDSEETIFAKYRDVGGGVKWPFSIRRFRNGEKLLELYSDSVQINQNLKDDIFTLPASITILKPAR
;
A
#
# COMPACT_ATOMS: atom_id res chain seq x y z
N MET A 1 -49.24 -72.01 -14.74
CA MET A 1 -49.31 -70.54 -14.63
C MET A 1 -48.00 -70.06 -13.98
N LYS A 2 -47.05 -69.55 -14.78
CA LYS A 2 -45.73 -69.03 -14.31
C LYS A 2 -45.79 -67.54 -14.36
N ARG A 3 -45.63 -66.88 -13.15
CA ARG A 3 -45.54 -65.40 -13.02
C ARG A 3 -44.10 -65.00 -13.17
N PHE A 4 -43.79 -64.23 -14.19
CA PHE A 4 -42.51 -63.53 -14.36
C PHE A 4 -42.56 -62.21 -13.53
N ALA A 5 -41.61 -62.07 -12.62
CA ALA A 5 -41.40 -60.82 -11.91
C ALA A 5 -40.29 -60.04 -12.63
N THR A 6 -40.64 -58.86 -13.14
CA THR A 6 -39.73 -57.95 -13.81
C THR A 6 -39.11 -57.07 -12.74
N LEU A 7 -37.78 -57.22 -12.54
CA LEU A 7 -36.99 -56.37 -11.62
C LEU A 7 -36.54 -55.12 -12.39
N SER A 8 -37.08 -53.97 -12.06
CA SER A 8 -36.71 -52.67 -12.62
C SER A 8 -35.52 -52.11 -11.86
N TYR A 9 -34.36 -52.08 -12.49
CA TYR A 9 -33.15 -51.42 -11.93
C TYR A 9 -33.21 -49.92 -12.24
N CYS A 10 -33.49 -49.08 -11.24
CA CYS A 10 -33.26 -47.63 -11.31
C CYS A 10 -31.78 -47.34 -11.12
N LEU A 11 -31.08 -47.01 -12.22
CA LEU A 11 -29.75 -46.43 -12.18
C LEU A 11 -29.87 -44.98 -11.69
N LEU A 12 -29.49 -44.70 -10.42
CA LEU A 12 -29.27 -43.38 -9.92
C LEU A 12 -27.92 -42.87 -10.44
N ALA A 13 -27.92 -42.03 -11.47
CA ALA A 13 -26.75 -41.34 -11.96
C ALA A 13 -26.43 -40.19 -10.96
N CYS A 14 -25.51 -40.40 -10.02
CA CYS A 14 -24.91 -39.34 -9.24
C CYS A 14 -24.03 -38.47 -10.15
N ALA A 15 -24.57 -37.35 -10.64
CA ALA A 15 -23.78 -36.31 -11.25
C ALA A 15 -22.96 -35.62 -10.17
N THR A 16 -21.69 -36.03 -9.97
CA THR A 16 -20.71 -35.28 -9.21
C THR A 16 -20.40 -34.02 -9.99
N LEU A 17 -21.01 -32.89 -9.60
CA LEU A 17 -20.52 -31.57 -10.00
C LEU A 17 -19.11 -31.43 -9.42
N GLY A 18 -18.11 -31.74 -10.22
CA GLY A 18 -16.73 -31.43 -9.93
C GLY A 18 -16.60 -29.89 -9.82
N ALA A 19 -16.47 -29.36 -8.62
CA ALA A 19 -16.09 -27.96 -8.45
C ALA A 19 -14.75 -27.78 -9.18
N ALA A 20 -14.72 -26.96 -10.23
CA ALA A 20 -13.48 -26.60 -10.90
C ALA A 20 -12.52 -26.01 -9.88
N ALA A 21 -11.27 -26.48 -9.86
CA ALA A 21 -10.26 -25.97 -8.94
C ALA A 21 -10.07 -24.47 -9.17
N GLU A 22 -10.05 -23.70 -8.08
CA GLU A 22 -9.82 -22.24 -8.10
C GLU A 22 -8.50 -21.93 -8.82
N THR A 23 -8.52 -21.07 -9.84
CA THR A 23 -7.31 -20.63 -10.54
C THR A 23 -6.44 -19.76 -9.65
N ALA A 24 -5.15 -19.59 -10.01
CA ALA A 24 -4.24 -18.72 -9.26
C ALA A 24 -4.73 -17.26 -9.24
N GLN A 25 -5.33 -16.77 -10.32
CA GLN A 25 -5.92 -15.44 -10.41
C GLN A 25 -7.17 -15.31 -9.51
N GLN A 26 -8.06 -16.28 -9.54
CA GLN A 26 -9.25 -16.29 -8.69
C GLN A 26 -8.86 -16.28 -7.21
N ARG A 27 -7.88 -17.13 -6.83
CA ARG A 27 -7.35 -17.17 -5.47
C ARG A 27 -6.69 -15.87 -5.09
N GLY A 28 -5.84 -15.31 -5.95
CA GLY A 28 -5.18 -14.01 -5.69
C GLY A 28 -6.20 -12.90 -5.49
N ARG A 29 -7.23 -12.84 -6.33
CA ARG A 29 -8.32 -11.87 -6.19
C ARG A 29 -9.08 -12.05 -4.87
N ARG A 30 -9.42 -13.27 -4.50
CA ARG A 30 -10.09 -13.57 -3.23
C ARG A 30 -9.26 -13.13 -2.04
N VAL A 31 -7.95 -13.45 -2.00
CA VAL A 31 -7.05 -13.04 -0.90
C VAL A 31 -7.03 -11.52 -0.75
N VAL A 32 -6.96 -10.79 -1.87
CA VAL A 32 -6.94 -9.32 -1.88
C VAL A 32 -8.29 -8.74 -1.45
N ASP A 33 -9.41 -9.34 -1.85
CA ASP A 33 -10.76 -8.94 -1.40
C ASP A 33 -10.97 -9.21 0.10
N GLU A 34 -10.45 -10.34 0.63
CA GLU A 34 -10.42 -10.65 2.06
C GLU A 34 -9.60 -9.62 2.84
N ALA A 35 -8.44 -9.22 2.30
CA ALA A 35 -7.59 -8.20 2.90
C ALA A 35 -8.27 -6.82 2.93
N LEU A 36 -8.95 -6.44 1.85
CA LEU A 36 -9.74 -5.22 1.81
C LEU A 36 -10.84 -5.24 2.88
N ALA A 37 -11.55 -6.37 3.03
CA ALA A 37 -12.58 -6.54 4.07
C ALA A 37 -11.97 -6.41 5.47
N ALA A 38 -10.82 -7.03 5.73
CA ALA A 38 -10.10 -6.97 7.00
C ALA A 38 -9.60 -5.57 7.36
N LEU A 39 -9.25 -4.75 6.37
CA LEU A 39 -8.87 -3.34 6.54
C LEU A 39 -10.05 -2.42 6.87
N GLY A 40 -11.30 -2.91 6.77
CA GLY A 40 -12.51 -2.14 7.05
C GLY A 40 -13.48 -2.04 5.87
N GLY A 41 -13.17 -2.70 4.73
CA GLY A 41 -14.04 -2.81 3.57
C GLY A 41 -14.54 -1.46 3.04
N PRO A 42 -15.89 -1.26 2.98
CA PRO A 42 -16.44 0.00 2.47
C PRO A 42 -15.98 1.24 3.24
N ARG A 43 -15.72 1.14 4.54
CA ARG A 43 -15.23 2.27 5.36
C ARG A 43 -13.80 2.64 5.03
N PHE A 44 -12.93 1.65 4.76
CA PHE A 44 -11.59 1.90 4.27
C PHE A 44 -11.62 2.57 2.87
N LEU A 45 -12.52 2.14 1.98
CA LEU A 45 -12.70 2.75 0.66
C LEU A 45 -13.27 4.18 0.75
N ALA A 46 -14.11 4.47 1.73
CA ALA A 46 -14.72 5.78 1.94
C ALA A 46 -13.84 6.77 2.73
N MET A 47 -12.63 6.37 3.11
CA MET A 47 -11.70 7.25 3.80
C MET A 47 -11.27 8.41 2.91
N GLU A 48 -11.63 9.66 3.26
CA GLU A 48 -11.33 10.85 2.46
C GLU A 48 -9.93 11.41 2.75
N ASP A 49 -9.54 11.36 4.01
CA ASP A 49 -8.23 11.85 4.45
C ASP A 49 -7.69 11.05 5.64
N ARG A 50 -6.40 11.23 5.91
CA ARG A 50 -5.68 10.63 7.03
C ARG A 50 -4.62 11.59 7.55
N VAL A 51 -4.55 11.69 8.88
CA VAL A 51 -3.44 12.33 9.61
C VAL A 51 -2.72 11.27 10.43
N GLU A 52 -1.43 11.08 10.17
CA GLU A 52 -0.58 10.14 10.90
C GLU A 52 0.53 10.91 11.61
N SER A 53 0.65 10.75 12.92
CA SER A 53 1.69 11.39 13.73
C SER A 53 2.48 10.35 14.49
N GLY A 54 3.79 10.53 14.56
CA GLY A 54 4.67 9.55 15.20
C GLY A 54 6.13 9.93 15.10
N ARG A 55 6.99 8.93 15.27
CA ARG A 55 8.45 9.05 15.22
C ARG A 55 8.99 8.27 14.04
N ALA A 56 9.78 8.96 13.22
CA ALA A 56 10.49 8.38 12.09
C ALA A 56 11.99 8.28 12.42
N TYR A 57 12.53 7.10 12.27
CA TYR A 57 13.95 6.80 12.47
C TYR A 57 14.55 6.49 11.11
N SER A 58 15.60 7.22 10.71
CA SER A 58 16.38 6.94 9.51
C SER A 58 17.65 6.16 9.84
N PHE A 59 18.03 5.29 8.93
CA PHE A 59 19.21 4.43 9.07
C PHE A 59 20.11 4.54 7.85
N TYR A 60 21.40 4.47 8.08
CA TYR A 60 22.44 4.33 7.05
C TYR A 60 23.39 3.24 7.47
N ARG A 61 23.59 2.23 6.64
CA ARG A 61 24.42 1.05 6.93
C ARG A 61 24.11 0.45 8.30
N GLU A 62 22.81 0.18 8.55
CA GLU A 62 22.29 -0.39 9.81
C GLU A 62 22.43 0.52 11.05
N GLN A 63 23.06 1.68 10.95
CA GLN A 63 23.23 2.60 12.06
C GLN A 63 22.11 3.66 12.06
N LEU A 64 21.62 3.99 13.25
CA LEU A 64 20.65 5.08 13.42
C LEU A 64 21.33 6.41 13.06
N GLU A 65 20.83 7.07 12.00
CA GLU A 65 21.32 8.36 11.51
C GLU A 65 20.49 9.52 12.02
N GLY A 66 19.19 9.34 12.14
CA GLY A 66 18.30 10.43 12.55
C GLY A 66 17.00 9.97 13.19
N LEU A 67 16.44 10.88 13.99
CA LEU A 67 15.11 10.79 14.59
C LEU A 67 14.36 12.08 14.26
N SER A 68 13.17 11.93 13.69
CA SER A 68 12.26 13.03 13.38
C SER A 68 10.89 12.79 14.01
N ILE A 69 10.23 13.87 14.43
CA ILE A 69 8.79 13.82 14.70
C ILE A 69 8.10 13.96 13.36
N ALA A 70 7.48 12.87 12.91
CA ALA A 70 6.79 12.84 11.64
C ALA A 70 5.31 13.18 11.81
N LYS A 71 4.78 14.02 10.90
CA LYS A 71 3.36 14.24 10.76
C LYS A 71 2.99 14.23 9.28
N ILE A 72 2.18 13.26 8.91
CA ILE A 72 1.85 12.97 7.52
C ILE A 72 0.36 13.23 7.32
N TYR A 73 0.05 14.13 6.41
CA TYR A 73 -1.29 14.44 5.95
C TYR A 73 -1.50 13.83 4.58
N THR A 74 -2.53 13.05 4.42
CA THR A 74 -2.89 12.43 3.15
C THR A 74 -4.35 12.76 2.83
N ARG A 75 -4.64 13.23 1.62
CA ARG A 75 -5.99 13.39 1.08
C ARG A 75 -6.13 12.54 -0.16
N TYR A 76 -7.15 11.72 -0.19
CA TYR A 76 -7.47 10.89 -1.34
C TYR A 76 -8.38 11.65 -2.31
N LEU A 77 -8.03 11.58 -3.59
CA LEU A 77 -8.80 12.18 -4.68
C LEU A 77 -9.58 11.09 -5.44
N THR A 78 -10.42 11.50 -6.37
CA THR A 78 -11.08 10.56 -7.27
C THR A 78 -10.04 9.77 -8.06
N PRO A 79 -10.10 8.42 -8.07
CA PRO A 79 -9.11 7.60 -8.75
C PRO A 79 -9.07 7.87 -10.27
N GLU A 80 -7.86 8.03 -10.79
CA GLU A 80 -7.57 8.05 -12.21
C GLU A 80 -6.52 6.99 -12.54
N ALA A 81 -6.80 6.13 -13.56
CA ALA A 81 -5.90 5.05 -13.94
C ALA A 81 -4.49 5.56 -14.31
N GLY A 82 -3.46 4.93 -13.75
CA GLY A 82 -2.05 5.27 -14.00
C GLY A 82 -1.59 6.61 -13.43
N LYS A 83 -2.45 7.35 -12.71
CA LYS A 83 -2.11 8.61 -12.06
C LYS A 83 -2.17 8.48 -10.54
N ILE A 84 -1.39 9.32 -9.86
CA ILE A 84 -1.51 9.48 -8.41
C ILE A 84 -2.76 10.31 -8.12
N SER A 85 -3.71 9.71 -7.39
CA SER A 85 -4.94 10.36 -6.95
C SER A 85 -4.88 10.61 -5.44
N VAL A 86 -3.81 11.28 -5.00
CA VAL A 86 -3.58 11.65 -3.60
C VAL A 86 -2.74 12.91 -3.51
N ARG A 87 -3.08 13.77 -2.55
CA ARG A 87 -2.22 14.84 -2.06
C ARG A 87 -1.57 14.39 -0.78
N GLU A 88 -0.29 14.67 -0.61
CA GLU A 88 0.41 14.31 0.61
C GLU A 88 1.35 15.41 1.06
N ARG A 89 1.31 15.73 2.36
CA ARG A 89 2.28 16.57 3.03
C ARG A 89 2.90 15.79 4.17
N GLN A 90 4.22 15.73 4.18
CA GLN A 90 5.00 15.07 5.22
C GLN A 90 5.85 16.12 5.92
N ASN A 91 5.66 16.31 7.21
CA ASN A 91 6.46 17.19 8.05
C ASN A 91 7.34 16.33 8.97
N PHE A 92 8.56 16.80 9.22
CA PHE A 92 9.59 16.04 9.93
C PHE A 92 10.14 16.74 11.17
N ASP A 93 9.43 17.75 11.67
CA ASP A 93 9.75 18.45 12.89
C ASP A 93 8.49 18.81 13.68
N LYS A 94 8.68 19.14 14.95
CA LYS A 94 7.58 19.47 15.86
C LYS A 94 6.77 20.69 15.40
N ASP A 95 7.44 21.67 14.81
CA ASP A 95 6.84 22.96 14.42
C ASP A 95 6.34 22.95 12.96
N GLU A 96 6.46 21.81 12.27
CA GLU A 96 6.04 21.60 10.86
C GLU A 96 6.71 22.57 9.86
N LYS A 97 7.94 23.02 10.18
CA LYS A 97 8.72 23.95 9.35
C LYS A 97 9.51 23.27 8.25
N TYR A 98 9.72 21.95 8.38
CA TYR A 98 10.47 21.15 7.43
C TYR A 98 9.59 20.01 6.92
N GLY A 99 9.53 19.86 5.62
CA GLY A 99 8.75 18.79 5.05
C GLY A 99 8.77 18.74 3.54
N VAL A 100 7.96 17.87 3.00
CA VAL A 100 7.71 17.75 1.58
C VAL A 100 6.22 17.81 1.31
N LEU A 101 5.86 18.36 0.16
CA LEU A 101 4.49 18.47 -0.32
C LEU A 101 4.42 17.86 -1.71
N PHE A 102 3.43 16.99 -1.92
CA PHE A 102 3.08 16.42 -3.21
C PHE A 102 1.62 16.75 -3.53
N ASN A 103 1.39 17.41 -4.64
CA ASN A 103 0.06 17.75 -5.14
C ASN A 103 0.07 17.79 -6.69
N GLU A 104 -1.03 18.20 -7.30
CA GLU A 104 -1.19 18.23 -8.75
C GLU A 104 -0.30 19.29 -9.43
N SER A 105 0.11 20.33 -8.68
CA SER A 105 1.00 21.39 -9.19
C SER A 105 2.48 21.03 -9.11
N GLY A 106 2.82 19.91 -8.45
CA GLY A 106 4.21 19.45 -8.35
C GLY A 106 4.58 18.89 -7.00
N ALA A 107 5.88 18.80 -6.77
CA ALA A 107 6.45 18.31 -5.53
C ALA A 107 7.49 19.31 -4.99
N TRP A 108 7.44 19.55 -3.69
CA TRP A 108 8.16 20.65 -3.04
C TRP A 108 8.82 20.19 -1.75
N GLU A 109 10.06 20.58 -1.56
CA GLU A 109 10.70 20.61 -0.26
C GLU A 109 10.41 21.94 0.42
N ILE A 110 9.87 21.90 1.62
CA ILE A 110 9.51 23.09 2.42
C ILE A 110 10.51 23.22 3.57
N THR A 111 11.08 24.40 3.73
CA THR A 111 11.99 24.75 4.82
C THR A 111 11.61 26.11 5.40
N TYR A 112 12.23 26.50 6.52
CA TYR A 112 12.05 27.84 7.07
C TYR A 112 12.50 28.98 6.12
N ARG A 113 13.31 28.66 5.09
CA ARG A 113 13.77 29.63 4.08
C ARG A 113 12.80 29.79 2.92
N GLY A 114 11.88 28.86 2.74
CA GLY A 114 10.95 28.84 1.61
C GLY A 114 10.74 27.45 1.06
N ALA A 115 10.11 27.37 -0.11
CA ALA A 115 9.84 26.13 -0.82
C ALA A 115 10.76 25.98 -2.03
N ARG A 116 11.24 24.78 -2.28
CA ARG A 116 12.08 24.40 -3.41
C ARG A 116 11.42 23.26 -4.19
N PRO A 117 11.35 23.31 -5.52
CA PRO A 117 10.91 22.17 -6.30
C PRO A 117 11.82 20.95 -6.03
N LEU A 118 11.21 19.79 -5.85
CA LEU A 118 11.97 18.53 -5.76
C LEU A 118 12.54 18.16 -7.13
N ASP A 119 13.68 17.48 -7.12
CA ASP A 119 14.23 16.89 -8.34
C ASP A 119 13.32 15.79 -8.89
N GLN A 120 13.41 15.54 -10.21
CA GLN A 120 12.54 14.58 -10.91
C GLN A 120 12.71 13.15 -10.35
N LYS A 121 13.91 12.75 -9.94
CA LYS A 121 14.18 11.43 -9.38
C LYS A 121 13.37 11.20 -8.09
N ARG A 122 13.26 12.19 -7.22
CA ARG A 122 12.44 12.13 -5.99
C ARG A 122 10.94 12.09 -6.31
N VAL A 123 10.51 12.88 -7.29
CA VAL A 123 9.11 12.86 -7.78
C VAL A 123 8.74 11.48 -8.32
N ASP A 124 9.57 10.91 -9.19
CA ASP A 124 9.35 9.59 -9.79
C ASP A 124 9.38 8.49 -8.72
N THR A 125 10.27 8.60 -7.74
CA THR A 125 10.34 7.67 -6.60
C THR A 125 9.06 7.70 -5.77
N PHE A 126 8.54 8.89 -5.48
CA PHE A 126 7.27 9.04 -4.76
C PHE A 126 6.10 8.47 -5.58
N ARG A 127 6.04 8.83 -6.86
CA ARG A 127 4.99 8.34 -7.77
C ARG A 127 4.97 6.81 -7.84
N ASP A 128 6.09 6.21 -8.20
CA ASP A 128 6.20 4.76 -8.32
C ASP A 128 5.93 4.05 -6.98
N GLY A 129 6.49 4.58 -5.88
CA GLY A 129 6.23 4.04 -4.55
C GLY A 129 4.77 4.11 -4.13
N THR A 130 4.07 5.21 -4.48
CA THR A 130 2.64 5.38 -4.17
C THR A 130 1.78 4.43 -5.00
N LEU A 131 1.98 4.38 -6.33
CA LEU A 131 1.20 3.51 -7.23
C LEU A 131 1.34 2.03 -6.89
N ARG A 132 2.46 1.63 -6.28
CA ARG A 132 2.77 0.24 -5.91
C ARG A 132 2.59 -0.06 -4.42
N ASN A 133 2.14 0.93 -3.63
CA ASN A 133 1.85 0.71 -2.21
C ASN A 133 0.55 -0.10 -2.06
N VAL A 134 0.58 -1.18 -1.26
CA VAL A 134 -0.56 -2.08 -1.09
C VAL A 134 -1.83 -1.37 -0.63
N PHE A 135 -1.75 -0.42 0.31
CA PHE A 135 -2.93 0.32 0.78
C PHE A 135 -3.51 1.23 -0.30
N TYR A 136 -2.63 1.85 -1.11
CA TYR A 136 -3.07 2.64 -2.25
C TYR A 136 -3.71 1.76 -3.34
N ILE A 137 -3.12 0.61 -3.65
CA ILE A 137 -3.69 -0.37 -4.57
C ILE A 137 -5.08 -0.80 -4.10
N LEU A 138 -5.22 -1.25 -2.86
CA LEU A 138 -6.48 -1.74 -2.28
C LEU A 138 -7.57 -0.66 -2.27
N ARG A 139 -7.19 0.61 -2.07
CA ARG A 139 -8.15 1.70 -1.99
C ARG A 139 -8.47 2.33 -3.35
N GLN A 140 -7.48 2.52 -4.21
CA GLN A 140 -7.61 3.36 -5.41
C GLN A 140 -7.56 2.56 -6.72
N ARG A 141 -6.87 1.40 -6.76
CA ARG A 141 -6.50 0.74 -8.01
C ARG A 141 -7.15 -0.63 -8.25
N MET A 142 -7.91 -1.18 -7.30
CA MET A 142 -8.50 -2.52 -7.39
C MET A 142 -9.37 -2.74 -8.65
N LYS A 143 -9.94 -1.66 -9.19
CA LYS A 143 -10.81 -1.67 -10.38
C LYS A 143 -10.13 -1.09 -11.61
N GLU A 144 -8.85 -0.76 -11.52
CA GLU A 144 -8.10 -0.20 -12.64
C GLU A 144 -7.95 -1.28 -13.73
N PRO A 145 -8.22 -0.95 -15.02
CA PRO A 145 -8.05 -1.92 -16.11
C PRO A 145 -6.60 -2.44 -16.19
N GLY A 146 -6.45 -3.75 -16.44
CA GLY A 146 -5.14 -4.39 -16.55
C GLY A 146 -4.48 -4.77 -15.23
N MET A 147 -5.15 -4.59 -14.09
CA MET A 147 -4.68 -5.15 -12.81
C MET A 147 -4.87 -6.67 -12.79
N ASP A 148 -3.80 -7.40 -12.52
CA ASP A 148 -3.79 -8.84 -12.30
C ASP A 148 -3.39 -9.17 -10.85
N PHE A 149 -4.04 -10.21 -10.31
CA PHE A 149 -3.85 -10.66 -8.93
C PHE A 149 -3.53 -12.17 -8.97
N PHE A 150 -2.25 -12.51 -8.98
CA PHE A 150 -1.80 -13.89 -9.10
C PHE A 150 -1.37 -14.45 -7.74
N SER A 151 -2.07 -15.48 -7.24
CA SER A 151 -1.66 -16.18 -6.02
C SER A 151 -0.43 -17.03 -6.25
N ARG A 152 0.60 -16.85 -5.45
CA ARG A 152 1.77 -17.74 -5.37
C ARG A 152 1.58 -18.88 -4.38
N GLY A 153 0.42 -18.93 -3.71
CA GLY A 153 0.11 -19.90 -2.67
C GLY A 153 0.40 -19.43 -1.27
N ALA A 154 0.33 -20.39 -0.33
CA ALA A 154 0.63 -20.16 1.09
C ALA A 154 2.10 -20.46 1.38
N ASP A 155 2.65 -19.76 2.39
CA ASP A 155 4.03 -19.90 2.86
C ASP A 155 4.12 -19.55 4.35
N LEU A 156 5.32 -19.67 4.92
CA LEU A 156 5.64 -19.17 6.25
C LEU A 156 6.57 -17.95 6.15
N TRP A 157 6.19 -16.86 6.80
CA TRP A 157 7.05 -15.70 6.97
C TRP A 157 7.16 -15.33 8.46
N GLU A 158 8.38 -15.22 8.97
CA GLU A 158 8.66 -15.07 10.42
C GLU A 158 7.86 -16.09 11.28
N ASN A 159 7.83 -17.36 10.86
CA ASN A 159 7.09 -18.47 11.48
C ASN A 159 5.57 -18.25 11.58
N ARG A 160 4.99 -17.41 10.72
CA ARG A 160 3.55 -17.16 10.65
C ARG A 160 3.03 -17.54 9.27
N PRO A 161 1.87 -18.24 9.18
CA PRO A 161 1.26 -18.56 7.89
C PRO A 161 0.85 -17.29 7.15
N VAL A 162 1.20 -17.24 5.88
CA VAL A 162 0.86 -16.14 4.96
C VAL A 162 0.35 -16.68 3.64
N GLU A 163 -0.46 -15.88 2.95
CA GLU A 163 -0.79 -16.05 1.55
C GLU A 163 -0.06 -14.97 0.72
N ILE A 164 0.55 -15.38 -0.37
CA ILE A 164 1.39 -14.51 -1.20
C ILE A 164 0.67 -14.22 -2.51
N VAL A 165 0.54 -12.94 -2.84
CA VAL A 165 -0.06 -12.49 -4.09
C VAL A 165 0.86 -11.54 -4.83
N ASP A 166 1.12 -11.82 -6.10
CA ASP A 166 1.72 -10.85 -7.03
C ASP A 166 0.60 -9.99 -7.60
N ILE A 167 0.70 -8.69 -7.39
CA ILE A 167 -0.21 -7.68 -7.93
C ILE A 167 0.53 -6.96 -9.05
N THR A 168 0.07 -7.15 -10.29
CA THR A 168 0.71 -6.59 -11.48
C THR A 168 -0.22 -5.58 -12.14
N ASP A 169 0.28 -4.41 -12.45
CA ASP A 169 -0.49 -3.37 -13.14
C ASP A 169 -0.37 -3.46 -14.69
N ALA A 170 -1.13 -2.62 -15.38
CA ALA A 170 -1.14 -2.59 -16.84
C ALA A 170 0.22 -2.26 -17.48
N ALA A 171 1.13 -1.65 -16.73
CA ALA A 171 2.52 -1.38 -17.18
C ALA A 171 3.46 -2.58 -16.93
N GLY A 172 2.94 -3.69 -16.37
CA GLY A 172 3.73 -4.89 -16.04
C GLY A 172 4.55 -4.74 -14.76
N LEU A 173 4.31 -3.71 -13.95
CA LEU A 173 5.00 -3.51 -12.69
C LEU A 173 4.35 -4.36 -11.59
N THR A 174 5.12 -5.27 -11.02
CA THR A 174 4.65 -6.21 -10.01
C THR A 174 5.02 -5.77 -8.61
N THR A 175 4.07 -5.87 -7.69
CA THR A 175 4.26 -5.78 -6.24
C THR A 175 3.87 -7.11 -5.62
N THR A 176 4.79 -7.77 -4.93
CA THR A 176 4.50 -9.02 -4.19
C THR A 176 4.06 -8.65 -2.79
N VAL A 177 2.89 -9.08 -2.37
CA VAL A 177 2.32 -8.81 -1.06
C VAL A 177 2.09 -10.10 -0.29
N TYR A 178 2.49 -10.11 0.97
CA TYR A 178 2.26 -11.17 1.93
C TYR A 178 1.11 -10.76 2.83
N PHE A 179 0.06 -11.55 2.83
CA PHE A 179 -1.11 -11.35 3.69
C PHE A 179 -1.12 -12.39 4.80
N SER A 180 -1.31 -11.98 6.02
CA SER A 180 -1.45 -12.90 7.15
C SER A 180 -2.63 -13.85 6.93
N ALA A 181 -2.41 -15.15 7.06
CA ALA A 181 -3.49 -16.12 6.91
C ALA A 181 -4.53 -16.02 8.04
N GLN A 182 -4.14 -15.45 9.19
CA GLN A 182 -4.98 -15.35 10.38
C GLN A 182 -5.93 -14.16 10.32
N ASP A 183 -5.42 -12.94 10.11
CA ASP A 183 -6.19 -11.70 10.18
C ASP A 183 -6.37 -11.03 8.79
N LYS A 184 -5.82 -11.65 7.75
CA LYS A 184 -5.90 -11.23 6.33
C LYS A 184 -5.24 -9.88 6.03
N LEU A 185 -4.58 -9.27 7.00
CA LEU A 185 -3.94 -7.97 6.83
C LEU A 185 -2.61 -8.09 6.07
N PRO A 186 -2.21 -7.09 5.26
CA PRO A 186 -0.89 -7.06 4.64
C PRO A 186 0.20 -7.01 5.72
N VAL A 187 1.18 -7.89 5.69
CA VAL A 187 2.30 -7.89 6.65
C VAL A 187 3.62 -7.53 6.01
N ARG A 188 3.77 -7.75 4.69
CA ARG A 188 4.99 -7.49 3.96
C ARG A 188 4.67 -7.16 2.50
N GLN A 189 5.42 -6.22 1.95
CA GLN A 189 5.38 -5.86 0.54
C GLN A 189 6.79 -5.88 -0.01
N LEU A 190 6.97 -6.47 -1.18
CA LEU A 190 8.24 -6.47 -1.93
C LEU A 190 8.00 -5.88 -3.31
N LEU A 191 8.93 -5.07 -3.75
CA LEU A 191 8.96 -4.60 -5.13
C LEU A 191 10.40 -4.48 -5.63
N LYS A 192 10.56 -4.67 -6.93
CA LYS A 192 11.83 -4.41 -7.61
C LYS A 192 11.74 -3.07 -8.31
N ARG A 193 12.76 -2.24 -8.13
CA ARG A 193 12.93 -0.95 -8.82
C ARG A 193 14.21 -0.99 -9.62
N ARG A 194 14.15 -0.58 -10.89
CA ARG A 194 15.35 -0.47 -11.71
C ARG A 194 16.27 0.58 -11.09
N ASN A 195 17.51 0.17 -10.80
CA ASN A 195 18.54 1.10 -10.37
C ASN A 195 18.96 1.97 -11.55
N GLN A 196 18.93 3.30 -11.39
CA GLN A 196 19.29 4.22 -12.47
C GLN A 196 20.79 4.34 -12.70
N ASP A 197 21.57 4.05 -11.65
CA ASP A 197 23.03 4.18 -11.68
C ASP A 197 23.72 2.88 -12.11
N TYR A 198 23.04 1.74 -11.95
CA TYR A 198 23.54 0.41 -12.30
C TYR A 198 22.52 -0.32 -13.18
N LYS A 199 23.00 -1.27 -14.02
CA LYS A 199 22.12 -2.09 -14.89
C LYS A 199 21.39 -3.21 -14.12
N ASP A 200 21.05 -3.00 -12.87
CA ASP A 200 20.45 -3.98 -11.97
C ASP A 200 19.16 -3.43 -11.32
N PHE A 201 18.58 -4.20 -10.44
CA PHE A 201 17.37 -3.84 -9.71
C PHE A 201 17.63 -3.77 -8.22
N ASP A 202 17.21 -2.68 -7.60
CA ASP A 202 17.06 -2.62 -6.15
C ASP A 202 15.82 -3.39 -5.71
N SER A 203 15.97 -4.17 -4.64
CA SER A 203 14.84 -4.79 -3.94
C SER A 203 14.41 -3.84 -2.82
N GLU A 204 13.16 -3.40 -2.88
CA GLU A 204 12.56 -2.60 -1.81
C GLU A 204 11.55 -3.46 -1.05
N GLU A 205 11.68 -3.47 0.28
CA GLU A 205 10.80 -4.19 1.18
C GLU A 205 10.15 -3.24 2.16
N THR A 206 8.86 -3.43 2.41
CA THR A 206 8.14 -2.74 3.48
C THR A 206 7.43 -3.76 4.35
N ILE A 207 7.63 -3.66 5.67
CA ILE A 207 7.00 -4.53 6.67
C ILE A 207 5.99 -3.69 7.45
N PHE A 208 4.77 -4.22 7.59
CA PHE A 208 3.65 -3.59 8.28
C PHE A 208 3.31 -4.38 9.53
N ALA A 209 3.17 -3.70 10.66
CA ALA A 209 2.87 -4.34 11.93
C ALA A 209 2.05 -3.43 12.86
N LYS A 210 1.61 -4.01 13.99
CA LYS A 210 0.88 -3.29 15.06
C LYS A 210 -0.39 -2.60 14.54
N TYR A 211 -1.20 -3.34 13.79
CA TYR A 211 -2.48 -2.84 13.30
C TYR A 211 -3.41 -2.45 14.45
N ARG A 212 -4.04 -1.28 14.32
CA ARG A 212 -5.03 -0.77 15.26
C ARG A 212 -6.26 -0.26 14.50
N ASP A 213 -7.40 -0.26 15.18
CA ASP A 213 -8.59 0.41 14.70
C ASP A 213 -8.39 1.93 14.81
N VAL A 214 -8.54 2.63 13.69
CA VAL A 214 -8.38 4.10 13.60
C VAL A 214 -9.70 4.83 13.45
N GLY A 215 -10.79 4.10 13.66
CA GLY A 215 -12.16 4.59 13.61
C GLY A 215 -13.03 3.77 12.66
N GLY A 216 -14.22 3.42 13.15
CA GLY A 216 -15.22 2.73 12.36
C GLY A 216 -14.84 1.31 11.90
N GLY A 217 -13.85 0.66 12.50
CA GLY A 217 -13.36 -0.66 12.08
C GLY A 217 -12.27 -0.61 11.01
N VAL A 218 -11.81 0.58 10.61
CA VAL A 218 -10.67 0.73 9.69
C VAL A 218 -9.39 0.37 10.42
N LYS A 219 -8.62 -0.57 9.88
CA LYS A 219 -7.33 -1.00 10.42
C LYS A 219 -6.18 -0.31 9.72
N TRP A 220 -5.23 0.24 10.50
CA TRP A 220 -4.02 0.87 10.00
C TRP A 220 -2.78 0.38 10.75
N PRO A 221 -1.62 0.15 10.06
CA PRO A 221 -0.39 -0.27 10.74
C PRO A 221 0.23 0.90 11.51
N PHE A 222 0.61 0.66 12.77
CA PHE A 222 1.29 1.63 13.63
C PHE A 222 2.81 1.41 13.66
N SER A 223 3.31 0.46 12.88
CA SER A 223 4.74 0.24 12.68
C SER A 223 4.98 -0.09 11.21
N ILE A 224 5.79 0.73 10.55
CA ILE A 224 6.18 0.56 9.15
C ILE A 224 7.71 0.57 9.10
N ARG A 225 8.31 -0.51 8.59
CA ARG A 225 9.76 -0.62 8.39
C ARG A 225 10.05 -0.74 6.91
N ARG A 226 11.03 0.02 6.42
CA ARG A 226 11.46 -0.02 5.01
C ARG A 226 12.91 -0.43 4.88
N PHE A 227 13.18 -1.29 3.91
CA PHE A 227 14.50 -1.80 3.59
C PHE A 227 14.77 -1.62 2.10
N ARG A 228 16.04 -1.52 1.74
CA ARG A 228 16.50 -1.61 0.35
C ARG A 228 17.72 -2.54 0.30
N ASN A 229 17.65 -3.54 -0.58
CA ASN A 229 18.68 -4.56 -0.73
C ASN A 229 19.07 -5.24 0.60
N GLY A 230 18.06 -5.40 1.51
CA GLY A 230 18.24 -5.96 2.84
C GLY A 230 18.68 -4.96 3.90
N GLU A 231 19.19 -3.78 3.54
CA GLU A 231 19.57 -2.74 4.51
C GLU A 231 18.36 -1.94 4.96
N LYS A 232 18.23 -1.73 6.27
CA LYS A 232 17.19 -0.90 6.85
C LYS A 232 17.40 0.56 6.50
N LEU A 233 16.35 1.23 6.02
CA LEU A 233 16.36 2.66 5.68
C LEU A 233 15.54 3.51 6.64
N LEU A 234 14.39 2.99 7.07
CA LEU A 234 13.43 3.77 7.84
C LEU A 234 12.57 2.88 8.73
N GLU A 235 12.28 3.38 9.92
CA GLU A 235 11.18 2.89 10.77
C GLU A 235 10.27 4.06 11.14
N LEU A 236 8.97 3.90 10.92
CA LEU A 236 7.94 4.80 11.39
C LEU A 236 7.13 4.09 12.46
N TYR A 237 7.07 4.70 13.64
CA TYR A 237 6.19 4.29 14.72
C TYR A 237 5.15 5.37 14.93
N SER A 238 3.90 5.07 14.59
CA SER A 238 2.79 6.00 14.74
C SER A 238 2.32 6.03 16.19
N ASP A 239 2.22 7.20 16.75
CA ASP A 239 1.61 7.46 18.05
C ASP A 239 0.09 7.60 17.88
N SER A 240 -0.36 8.24 16.79
CA SER A 240 -1.76 8.40 16.41
C SER A 240 -1.96 8.34 14.90
N VAL A 241 -3.10 7.78 14.51
CA VAL A 241 -3.61 7.83 13.13
C VAL A 241 -5.09 8.18 13.21
N GLN A 242 -5.49 9.23 12.52
CA GLN A 242 -6.86 9.72 12.47
C GLN A 242 -7.31 9.79 11.01
N ILE A 243 -8.55 9.41 10.73
CA ILE A 243 -9.14 9.43 9.40
C ILE A 243 -10.32 10.39 9.36
N ASN A 244 -10.65 10.91 8.17
CA ASN A 244 -11.82 11.76 7.91
C ASN A 244 -11.85 13.00 8.83
N GLN A 245 -10.71 13.70 8.90
CA GLN A 245 -10.53 14.91 9.71
C GLN A 245 -10.97 16.17 8.96
N ASN A 246 -11.54 16.03 7.76
CA ASN A 246 -11.96 17.14 6.91
C ASN A 246 -10.81 18.15 6.68
N LEU A 247 -9.65 17.62 6.27
CA LEU A 247 -8.46 18.43 6.02
C LEU A 247 -8.75 19.53 5.01
N LYS A 248 -8.30 20.73 5.26
CA LYS A 248 -8.46 21.88 4.36
C LYS A 248 -7.43 21.85 3.23
N ASP A 249 -7.73 22.51 2.11
CA ASP A 249 -6.87 22.57 0.93
C ASP A 249 -5.55 23.32 1.19
N ASP A 250 -5.55 24.26 2.12
CA ASP A 250 -4.36 25.04 2.50
C ASP A 250 -3.21 24.15 3.03
N ILE A 251 -3.54 23.00 3.65
CA ILE A 251 -2.53 22.02 4.06
C ILE A 251 -1.73 21.49 2.85
N PHE A 252 -2.39 21.38 1.69
CA PHE A 252 -1.84 20.76 0.48
C PHE A 252 -1.43 21.79 -0.58
N THR A 253 -1.32 23.06 -0.21
CA THR A 253 -0.88 24.14 -1.09
C THR A 253 0.30 24.89 -0.47
N LEU A 254 1.11 25.50 -1.33
CA LEU A 254 2.13 26.43 -0.85
C LEU A 254 1.45 27.75 -0.46
N PRO A 255 1.76 28.33 0.71
CA PRO A 255 1.29 29.67 1.06
C PRO A 255 1.68 30.69 -0.02
N ALA A 256 0.78 31.60 -0.36
CA ALA A 256 1.04 32.62 -1.39
C ALA A 256 2.27 33.51 -1.08
N SER A 257 2.58 33.67 0.22
CA SER A 257 3.73 34.46 0.70
C SER A 257 5.05 33.70 0.75
N ILE A 258 5.05 32.38 0.42
CA ILE A 258 6.27 31.58 0.55
C ILE A 258 7.31 31.96 -0.52
N THR A 259 8.55 32.10 -0.11
CA THR A 259 9.66 32.33 -1.03
C THR A 259 9.95 31.07 -1.85
N ILE A 260 9.91 31.16 -3.16
CA ILE A 260 10.31 30.04 -4.03
C ILE A 260 11.82 30.08 -4.25
N LEU A 261 12.48 29.03 -3.81
CA LEU A 261 13.92 28.85 -3.92
C LEU A 261 14.28 28.14 -5.23
N LYS A 262 15.51 28.35 -5.71
CA LYS A 262 16.03 27.61 -6.88
C LYS A 262 16.09 26.10 -6.60
N PRO A 263 15.90 25.24 -7.63
CA PRO A 263 16.15 23.82 -7.50
C PRO A 263 17.52 23.51 -6.87
N ALA A 264 17.65 22.41 -6.14
CA ALA A 264 18.95 21.93 -5.69
C ALA A 264 19.81 21.61 -6.95
N ARG A 265 21.09 21.97 -6.88
CA ARG A 265 22.06 21.61 -7.93
C ARG A 265 22.48 20.16 -7.81
#